data_12882f48c2e1ac107b38a6975d5601df
#
_entry.id   12882f48c2e1ac107b38a6975d5601df
#
_cell.length_a   1.000
_cell.length_b   1.000
_cell.length_c   1.000
_cell.angle_alpha   90.00
_cell.angle_beta   90.00
_cell.angle_gamma   90.00
#
_symmetry.space_group_name_H-M   'P 1'
#
loop_
_entity.id
_entity.type
_entity.pdbx_description
1 polymer ?
#
loop_
_entity_poly.entity_id
_entity_poly.type
_entity_poly.pdbx_seq_one_letter_code
_entity_poly.pdbx_strand_id
1 'polypeptide(L)' 'MSGRKSIKIEAPIIITSDGTPVWMDKEWAVDFFDWMSEVKLNNKLSGLQHLDSKVKLTFVSAKDCTMFGLKYASRKK' A
#
# COMPACT_ATOMS: atom_id res chain seq x y z
N MET A 1 -23.27 -2.26 -5.65
CA MET A 1 -22.49 -1.27 -5.64
C MET A 1 -21.06 -1.50 -5.40
N SER A 2 -20.28 -0.93 -6.13
CA SER A 2 -18.89 -1.11 -6.03
C SER A 2 -18.37 -0.64 -4.68
N GLY A 3 -17.65 -1.43 -4.00
CA GLY A 3 -17.10 -1.06 -2.73
C GLY A 3 -15.65 -0.66 -2.78
N ARG A 4 -15.14 -0.29 -3.95
CA ARG A 4 -13.74 0.09 -4.06
C ARG A 4 -13.42 1.22 -3.11
N LYS A 5 -12.30 1.07 -2.43
CA LYS A 5 -11.86 2.08 -1.48
C LYS A 5 -10.34 2.14 -1.48
N SER A 6 -9.83 3.36 -1.32
CA SER A 6 -8.39 3.58 -1.32
C SER A 6 -7.92 4.05 0.04
N ILE A 7 -6.66 3.76 0.33
CA ILE A 7 -6.02 4.23 1.54
C ILE A 7 -4.58 4.63 1.16
N LYS A 8 -4.10 5.72 1.75
CA LYS A 8 -2.72 6.15 1.55
C LYS A 8 -1.93 5.85 2.80
N ILE A 9 -0.75 5.28 2.62
CA ILE A 9 0.14 5.01 3.74
C ILE A 9 1.46 5.68 3.47
N GLU A 10 2.15 6.07 4.53
CA GLU A 10 3.47 6.67 4.40
C GLU A 10 4.47 5.60 4.00
N ALA A 11 5.35 5.95 3.10
CA ALA A 11 6.33 5.02 2.57
C ALA A 11 7.62 5.78 2.22
N PRO A 12 8.77 5.12 2.31
CA PRO A 12 10.04 5.77 1.97
C PRO A 12 10.25 5.76 0.45
N ILE A 13 9.48 6.59 -0.23
CA ILE A 13 9.49 6.67 -1.69
C ILE A 13 9.42 8.14 -2.09
N ILE A 14 10.10 8.49 -3.17
CA ILE A 14 10.02 9.83 -3.73
C ILE A 14 9.65 9.73 -5.21
N ILE A 15 9.06 10.81 -5.71
CA ILE A 15 8.76 10.92 -7.13
C ILE A 15 9.72 11.95 -7.70
N THR A 16 10.51 11.54 -8.68
CA THR A 16 11.48 12.45 -9.29
C THR A 16 10.77 13.49 -10.15
N SER A 17 11.52 14.47 -10.63
CA SER A 17 10.92 15.55 -11.40
C SER A 17 10.27 15.07 -12.70
N ASP A 18 10.71 13.93 -13.23
CA ASP A 18 10.11 13.36 -14.44
C ASP A 18 8.99 12.36 -14.12
N GLY A 19 8.59 12.26 -12.85
CA GLY A 19 7.49 11.40 -12.46
C GLY A 19 7.85 9.97 -12.14
N THR A 20 9.15 9.66 -12.05
CA THR A 20 9.58 8.29 -11.78
C THR A 20 9.62 8.02 -10.29
N PRO A 21 8.96 6.95 -9.82
CA PRO A 21 9.03 6.60 -8.40
C PRO A 21 10.37 5.94 -8.07
N VAL A 22 10.96 6.35 -6.97
CA VAL A 22 12.23 5.80 -6.50
C VAL A 22 12.10 5.46 -5.03
N TRP A 23 12.37 4.21 -4.69
CA TRP A 23 12.32 3.77 -3.30
C TRP A 23 13.58 4.21 -2.57
N MET A 24 13.40 4.97 -1.50
CA MET A 24 14.51 5.40 -0.66
C MET A 24 15.01 4.24 0.20
N ASP A 25 14.11 3.34 0.58
CA ASP A 25 14.44 2.18 1.41
C ASP A 25 13.82 0.95 0.75
N LYS A 26 14.64 0.26 -0.03
CA LYS A 26 14.15 -0.90 -0.76
C LYS A 26 13.82 -2.05 0.18
N GLU A 27 14.51 -2.15 1.31
CA GLU A 27 14.21 -3.20 2.27
C GLU A 27 12.83 -3.02 2.85
N TRP A 28 12.45 -1.78 3.09
CA TRP A 28 11.10 -1.49 3.56
C TRP A 28 10.08 -1.96 2.54
N ALA A 29 10.33 -1.69 1.27
CA ALA A 29 9.40 -2.05 0.21
C ALA A 29 9.24 -3.57 0.11
N VAL A 30 10.35 -4.30 0.13
CA VAL A 30 10.31 -5.75 0.07
C VAL A 30 9.55 -6.31 1.27
N ASP A 31 9.87 -5.81 2.44
CA ASP A 31 9.23 -6.27 3.67
C ASP A 31 7.73 -6.00 3.66
N PHE A 32 7.34 -4.82 3.19
CA PHE A 32 5.94 -4.46 3.13
C PHE A 32 5.16 -5.37 2.18
N PHE A 33 5.68 -5.58 0.98
CA PHE A 33 4.96 -6.38 0.01
C PHE A 33 4.98 -7.87 0.36
N ASP A 34 6.04 -8.34 1.01
CA ASP A 34 6.06 -9.70 1.54
C ASP A 34 4.98 -9.86 2.61
N TRP A 35 4.85 -8.86 3.48
CA TRP A 35 3.81 -8.89 4.51
C TRP A 35 2.42 -8.90 3.88
N MET A 36 2.20 -8.09 2.84
CA MET A 36 0.91 -8.07 2.14
C MET A 36 0.57 -9.45 1.61
N SER A 37 1.55 -10.16 1.07
CA SER A 37 1.34 -11.49 0.57
C SER A 37 1.05 -12.46 1.70
N GLU A 38 1.75 -12.31 2.81
CA GLU A 38 1.60 -13.18 3.96
C GLU A 38 0.20 -13.09 4.56
N VAL A 39 -0.35 -11.88 4.64
CA VAL A 39 -1.70 -11.69 5.17
C VAL A 39 -2.77 -11.84 4.09
N LYS A 40 -2.35 -12.19 2.87
CA LYS A 40 -3.24 -12.51 1.77
C LYS A 40 -4.12 -11.34 1.34
N LEU A 41 -3.56 -10.13 1.43
CA LEU A 41 -4.27 -8.93 0.98
C LEU A 41 -3.76 -8.43 -0.37
N ASN A 42 -2.63 -8.97 -0.85
CA ASN A 42 -2.07 -8.51 -2.12
C ASN A 42 -3.01 -8.81 -3.30
N ASN A 43 -3.77 -9.90 -3.22
CA ASN A 43 -4.69 -10.25 -4.30
C ASN A 43 -6.05 -9.55 -4.15
N LYS A 44 -6.20 -8.71 -3.12
CA LYS A 44 -7.40 -7.90 -2.95
C LYS A 44 -7.22 -6.49 -3.47
N LEU A 45 -6.01 -6.17 -3.94
CA LEU A 45 -5.73 -4.86 -4.49
C LEU A 45 -6.29 -4.76 -5.91
N SER A 46 -7.00 -3.68 -6.20
CA SER A 46 -7.41 -3.39 -7.56
C SER A 46 -6.49 -2.36 -8.20
N GLY A 47 -5.64 -1.70 -7.41
CA GLY A 47 -4.71 -0.74 -7.94
C GLY A 47 -3.69 -0.32 -6.90
N LEU A 48 -2.57 0.19 -7.38
CA LEU A 48 -1.52 0.70 -6.51
C LEU A 48 -0.88 1.88 -7.22
N GLN A 49 -0.73 2.98 -6.50
CA GLN A 49 -0.15 4.18 -7.07
C GLN A 49 0.97 4.68 -6.16
N HIS A 50 2.11 4.99 -6.75
CA HIS A 50 3.24 5.55 -6.01
C HIS A 50 3.10 7.05 -5.98
N LEU A 51 3.16 7.61 -4.77
CA LEU A 51 3.10 9.05 -4.56
C LEU A 51 4.35 9.48 -3.80
N ASP A 52 4.55 10.80 -3.73
CA ASP A 52 5.70 11.32 -3.00
C ASP A 52 5.51 11.05 -1.52
N SER A 53 6.41 10.27 -0.93
CA SER A 53 6.38 9.89 0.48
C SER A 53 5.18 9.04 0.87
N LYS A 54 4.44 8.51 -0.12
CA LYS A 54 3.24 7.73 0.16
C LYS A 54 3.00 6.70 -0.92
N VAL A 55 2.20 5.70 -0.57
CA VAL A 55 1.69 4.74 -1.53
C VAL A 55 0.18 4.68 -1.36
N LYS A 56 -0.53 4.78 -2.47
CA LYS A 56 -1.99 4.70 -2.45
C LYS A 56 -2.39 3.29 -2.87
N LEU A 57 -3.13 2.63 -1.99
CA LEU A 57 -3.61 1.27 -2.25
C LEU A 57 -5.12 1.32 -2.45
N THR A 58 -5.58 0.76 -3.56
CA THR A 58 -7.00 0.69 -3.84
C THR A 58 -7.43 -0.76 -3.75
N PHE A 59 -8.42 -1.02 -2.91
CA PHE A 59 -8.92 -2.36 -2.69
C PHE A 59 -10.24 -2.58 -3.42
N VAL A 60 -10.52 -3.84 -3.75
CA VAL A 60 -11.73 -4.16 -4.50
C VAL A 60 -13.00 -3.93 -3.68
N SER A 61 -12.88 -3.89 -2.35
CA SER A 61 -14.04 -3.61 -1.50
C SER A 61 -13.60 -2.81 -0.28
N ALA A 62 -14.56 -2.10 0.31
CA ALA A 62 -14.30 -1.34 1.53
C ALA A 62 -13.93 -2.27 2.68
N LYS A 63 -14.49 -3.47 2.68
CA LYS A 63 -14.17 -4.45 3.71
C LYS A 63 -12.69 -4.81 3.68
N ASP A 64 -12.14 -5.04 2.50
CA ASP A 64 -10.73 -5.37 2.37
C ASP A 64 -9.84 -4.20 2.79
N CYS A 65 -10.26 -2.98 2.46
CA CYS A 65 -9.52 -1.79 2.87
C CYS A 65 -9.49 -1.67 4.38
N THR A 66 -10.64 -1.89 5.03
CA THR A 66 -10.72 -1.85 6.49
C THR A 66 -9.84 -2.92 7.12
N MET A 67 -9.86 -4.12 6.56
CA MET A 67 -9.04 -5.21 7.05
C MET A 67 -7.57 -4.86 6.95
N PHE A 68 -7.16 -4.26 5.81
CA PHE A 68 -5.78 -3.81 5.66
C PHE A 68 -5.41 -2.80 6.73
N GLY A 69 -6.28 -1.83 6.98
CA GLY A 69 -6.00 -0.79 7.96
C GLY A 69 -5.77 -1.37 9.35
N LEU A 70 -6.60 -2.34 9.72
CA LEU A 70 -6.48 -2.97 11.04
C LEU A 70 -5.17 -3.76 11.15
N LYS A 71 -4.85 -4.55 10.13
CA LYS A 71 -3.64 -5.35 10.16
C LYS A 71 -2.39 -4.47 10.09
N TYR A 72 -2.45 -3.41 9.31
CA TYR A 72 -1.30 -2.51 9.18
C TYR A 72 -1.03 -1.76 10.48
N ALA A 73 -2.08 -1.32 11.14
CA ALA A 73 -1.92 -0.64 12.43
C ALA A 73 -1.27 -1.57 13.45
N SER A 74 -1.68 -2.83 13.46
CA SER A 74 -1.09 -3.81 14.35
C SER A 74 0.38 -4.05 14.02
N ARG A 75 0.70 -4.05 12.73
CA ARG A 75 2.06 -4.30 12.27
C ARG A 75 3.02 -3.17 12.66
N LYS A 76 2.53 -1.96 12.71
CA LYS A 76 3.37 -0.80 12.97
C LYS A 76 3.92 -0.72 14.39
N LYS A 77 3.43 -1.51 15.27
CA LYS A 77 3.87 -1.45 16.67
C LYS A 77 5.30 -1.92 16.91
#